data_b62d25c4466b56da507c0372b1f9d0ec
#
_entry.id   b62d25c4466b56da507c0372b1f9d0ec
#
_cell.length_a   1.000
_cell.length_b   1.000
_cell.length_c   1.000
_cell.angle_alpha   90.00
_cell.angle_beta   90.00
_cell.angle_gamma   90.00
#
_symmetry.space_group_name_H-M   'P 1'
#
loop_
_entity.id
_entity.type
_entity.pdbx_description
1 polymer ?
#
loop_
_entity_poly.entity_id
_entity_poly.type
_entity_poly.pdbx_seq_one_letter_code
_entity_poly.pdbx_strand_id
1 'polypeptide(L)'
;QLIFLTIIVTLIVALMSFSIYKEKNFTEDKAFKFVIPLICIMFFVAMPMFRNHDEDTHWLRIYDIANGNLFVPTEYGEIFQEGATNYPATEIPKAVFDIVDREKTAGHNFKELYEYTINEDETIIVALPTEALYSPIQYIPQVTGTLIAKMFTNRPIVMAYITPR
;
A
#
# COMPACT_ATOMS: atom_id res chain seq x y z
N GLN A 1 -19.17 -1.04 9.36
CA GLN A 1 -17.70 -1.00 9.62
C GLN A 1 -17.26 0.36 10.16
N LEU A 2 -17.68 1.48 9.55
CA LEU A 2 -17.31 2.84 10.00
C LEU A 2 -17.72 3.13 11.44
N ILE A 3 -18.95 2.76 11.83
CA ILE A 3 -19.48 2.95 13.20
C ILE A 3 -18.63 2.17 14.22
N PHE A 4 -18.27 0.92 13.92
CA PHE A 4 -17.45 0.08 14.80
C PHE A 4 -16.04 0.67 14.97
N LEU A 5 -15.45 1.15 13.89
CA LEU A 5 -14.16 1.82 13.91
C LEU A 5 -14.21 3.11 14.75
N THR A 6 -15.25 3.93 14.56
CA THR A 6 -15.46 5.16 15.33
C THR A 6 -15.57 4.86 16.83
N ILE A 7 -16.28 3.80 17.21
CA ILE A 7 -16.41 3.38 18.61
C ILE A 7 -15.06 2.97 19.19
N ILE A 8 -14.28 2.15 18.46
CA ILE A 8 -12.94 1.72 18.91
C ILE A 8 -12.02 2.93 19.10
N VAL A 9 -11.97 3.82 18.12
CA VAL A 9 -11.14 5.03 18.19
C VAL A 9 -11.56 5.91 19.37
N THR A 10 -12.86 6.14 19.55
CA THR A 10 -13.37 6.94 20.67
C THR A 10 -13.01 6.31 22.00
N LEU A 11 -13.10 4.98 22.13
CA LEU A 11 -12.72 4.24 23.34
C LEU A 11 -11.21 4.38 23.64
N ILE A 12 -10.38 4.23 22.61
CA ILE A 12 -8.92 4.39 22.74
C ILE A 12 -8.58 5.82 23.19
N VAL A 13 -9.17 6.84 22.56
CA VAL A 13 -8.97 8.25 22.95
C VAL A 13 -9.41 8.50 24.37
N ALA A 14 -10.57 7.95 24.79
CA ALA A 14 -11.08 8.10 26.16
C ALA A 14 -10.14 7.44 27.17
N LEU A 15 -9.67 6.22 26.92
CA LEU A 15 -8.73 5.49 27.78
C LEU A 15 -7.39 6.23 27.92
N MET A 16 -6.89 6.78 26.80
CA MET A 16 -5.67 7.57 26.81
C MET A 16 -5.85 8.88 27.58
N SER A 17 -6.96 9.59 27.35
CA SER A 17 -7.28 10.82 28.10
C SER A 17 -7.39 10.56 29.61
N PHE A 18 -7.99 9.44 29.98
CA PHE A 18 -8.08 9.01 31.39
C PHE A 18 -6.70 8.69 31.97
N SER A 19 -5.85 7.98 31.24
CA SER A 19 -4.48 7.66 31.67
C SER A 19 -3.64 8.93 31.84
N ILE A 20 -3.78 9.89 30.92
CA ILE A 20 -3.16 11.22 30.98
C ILE A 20 -3.63 11.99 32.24
N TYR A 21 -4.95 12.01 32.49
CA TYR A 21 -5.52 12.71 33.61
C TYR A 21 -5.04 12.16 34.98
N LYS A 22 -4.80 10.86 35.07
CA LYS A 22 -4.33 10.18 36.27
C LYS A 22 -2.85 10.45 36.59
N GLU A 23 -2.06 10.83 35.60
CA GLU A 23 -0.61 11.05 35.74
C GLU A 23 -0.30 12.49 36.14
N LYS A 24 0.09 12.69 37.43
CA LYS A 24 0.40 14.02 37.99
C LYS A 24 1.56 14.76 37.30
N ASN A 25 2.39 14.04 36.53
CA ASN A 25 3.56 14.57 35.83
C ASN A 25 3.45 14.37 34.31
N PHE A 26 2.32 14.78 33.72
CA PHE A 26 2.12 14.70 32.29
C PHE A 26 2.91 15.83 31.59
N THR A 27 3.86 15.45 30.78
CA THR A 27 4.68 16.35 29.96
C THR A 27 4.23 16.32 28.51
N GLU A 28 4.48 17.41 27.77
CA GLU A 28 4.19 17.51 26.35
C GLU A 28 4.82 16.36 25.54
N ASP A 29 6.02 15.94 25.91
CA ASP A 29 6.72 14.78 25.34
C ASP A 29 5.94 13.47 25.45
N LYS A 30 5.29 13.24 26.60
CA LYS A 30 4.46 12.05 26.80
C LYS A 30 3.19 12.14 25.97
N ALA A 31 2.55 13.32 25.90
CA ALA A 31 1.41 13.55 25.03
C ALA A 31 1.74 13.20 23.59
N PHE A 32 2.85 13.72 23.08
CA PHE A 32 3.29 13.50 21.72
C PHE A 32 3.53 12.02 21.40
N LYS A 33 4.21 11.30 22.30
CA LYS A 33 4.49 9.85 22.13
C LYS A 33 3.22 8.98 22.06
N PHE A 34 2.12 9.43 22.66
CA PHE A 34 0.84 8.71 22.61
C PHE A 34 -0.06 9.17 21.46
N VAL A 35 -0.18 10.48 21.26
CA VAL A 35 -1.11 11.06 20.29
C VAL A 35 -0.68 10.75 18.84
N ILE A 36 0.61 10.86 18.53
CA ILE A 36 1.09 10.65 17.17
C ILE A 36 0.86 9.21 16.69
N PRO A 37 1.26 8.15 17.41
CA PRO A 37 0.95 6.78 16.98
C PRO A 37 -0.54 6.53 16.80
N LEU A 38 -1.38 7.10 17.67
CA LEU A 38 -2.83 6.96 17.56
C LEU A 38 -3.36 7.60 16.27
N ILE A 39 -2.93 8.83 15.99
CA ILE A 39 -3.28 9.52 14.76
C ILE A 39 -2.81 8.71 13.54
N CYS A 40 -1.58 8.20 13.56
CA CYS A 40 -1.06 7.35 12.48
C CYS A 40 -1.91 6.09 12.27
N ILE A 41 -2.28 5.39 13.34
CA ILE A 41 -3.15 4.21 13.27
C ILE A 41 -4.53 4.59 12.72
N MET A 42 -5.10 5.71 13.17
CA MET A 42 -6.39 6.20 12.66
C MET A 42 -6.32 6.46 11.15
N PHE A 43 -5.31 7.17 10.68
CA PHE A 43 -5.11 7.40 9.25
C PHE A 43 -4.92 6.11 8.48
N PHE A 44 -4.08 5.20 8.99
CA PHE A 44 -3.82 3.91 8.36
C PHE A 44 -5.11 3.08 8.17
N VAL A 45 -6.01 3.10 9.15
CA VAL A 45 -7.28 2.34 9.09
C VAL A 45 -8.35 3.08 8.31
N ALA A 46 -8.38 4.42 8.40
CA ALA A 46 -9.42 5.23 7.76
C ALA A 46 -9.19 5.45 6.25
N MET A 47 -7.94 5.41 5.80
CA MET A 47 -7.62 5.61 4.38
C MET A 47 -7.72 4.28 3.63
N PRO A 48 -8.66 4.14 2.69
CA PRO A 48 -8.73 2.98 1.82
C PRO A 48 -7.45 2.86 0.98
N MET A 49 -7.03 1.62 0.72
CA MET A 49 -5.89 1.33 -0.15
C MET A 49 -6.14 1.88 -1.56
N PHE A 50 -5.07 2.32 -2.21
CA PHE A 50 -5.05 2.77 -3.61
C PHE A 50 -6.06 3.91 -3.93
N ARG A 51 -6.38 4.73 -2.93
CA ARG A 51 -7.24 5.92 -3.10
C ARG A 51 -6.45 7.22 -3.15
N ASN A 52 -5.21 7.20 -2.72
CA ASN A 52 -4.31 8.33 -2.91
C ASN A 52 -3.84 8.40 -4.37
N HIS A 53 -3.46 9.60 -4.78
CA HIS A 53 -2.85 9.79 -6.09
C HIS A 53 -1.51 9.04 -6.13
N ASP A 54 -1.27 8.30 -7.22
CA ASP A 54 -0.04 7.55 -7.51
C ASP A 54 0.29 6.39 -6.53
N GLU A 55 -0.56 6.09 -5.53
CA GLU A 55 -0.32 4.97 -4.61
C GLU A 55 -0.33 3.62 -5.34
N ASP A 56 -1.18 3.48 -6.35
CA ASP A 56 -1.32 2.33 -7.23
C ASP A 56 -0.03 2.06 -8.02
N THR A 57 0.49 3.05 -8.71
CA THR A 57 1.70 2.94 -9.53
C THR A 57 2.97 2.76 -8.70
N HIS A 58 3.05 3.44 -7.55
CA HIS A 58 4.13 3.21 -6.58
C HIS A 58 4.11 1.78 -6.02
N TRP A 59 2.93 1.21 -5.74
CA TRP A 59 2.80 -0.18 -5.30
C TRP A 59 3.30 -1.15 -6.37
N LEU A 60 2.92 -0.96 -7.63
CA LEU A 60 3.38 -1.79 -8.75
C LEU A 60 4.91 -1.73 -8.86
N ARG A 61 5.51 -0.54 -8.71
CA ARG A 61 6.96 -0.36 -8.72
C ARG A 61 7.66 -1.04 -7.53
N ILE A 62 7.07 -0.97 -6.33
CA ILE A 62 7.58 -1.66 -5.13
C ILE A 62 7.58 -3.17 -5.36
N TYR A 63 6.50 -3.72 -5.90
CA TYR A 63 6.39 -5.14 -6.20
C TYR A 63 7.42 -5.58 -7.25
N ASP A 64 7.62 -4.81 -8.29
CA ASP A 64 8.61 -5.02 -9.34
C ASP A 64 10.05 -5.08 -8.77
N ILE A 65 10.42 -4.11 -7.93
CA ILE A 65 11.72 -4.10 -7.24
C ILE A 65 11.84 -5.31 -6.30
N ALA A 66 10.79 -5.70 -5.61
CA ALA A 66 10.78 -6.86 -4.72
C ALA A 66 10.97 -8.19 -5.47
N ASN A 67 10.71 -8.22 -6.78
CA ASN A 67 11.01 -9.34 -7.67
C ASN A 67 12.41 -9.27 -8.31
N GLY A 68 13.22 -8.26 -7.93
CA GLY A 68 14.61 -8.12 -8.39
C GLY A 68 14.80 -7.16 -9.56
N ASN A 69 13.75 -6.56 -10.10
CA ASN A 69 13.81 -5.62 -11.21
C ASN A 69 14.17 -4.22 -10.73
N LEU A 70 15.45 -3.98 -10.46
CA LEU A 70 15.93 -2.68 -9.97
C LEU A 70 15.72 -1.55 -11.01
N PHE A 71 15.80 -1.88 -12.29
CA PHE A 71 15.65 -0.94 -13.38
C PHE A 71 14.52 -1.40 -14.30
N VAL A 72 13.63 -0.49 -14.65
CA VAL A 72 12.54 -0.78 -15.59
C VAL A 72 13.09 -0.68 -17.01
N PRO A 73 12.91 -1.71 -17.86
CA PRO A 73 13.30 -1.65 -19.26
C PRO A 73 12.60 -0.51 -20.01
N THR A 74 13.31 0.16 -20.92
CA THR A 74 12.75 1.26 -21.72
C THR A 74 12.07 0.81 -23.03
N GLU A 75 12.08 -0.49 -23.33
CA GLU A 75 11.74 -1.01 -24.67
C GLU A 75 10.39 -1.74 -24.76
N TYR A 76 9.54 -1.64 -23.77
CA TYR A 76 8.22 -2.26 -23.85
C TYR A 76 7.15 -1.20 -24.07
N GLY A 77 6.63 -1.17 -25.30
CA GLY A 77 5.61 -0.22 -25.69
C GLY A 77 4.28 -0.87 -26.02
N GLU A 78 3.50 -1.23 -25.06
CA GLU A 78 2.02 -1.32 -25.19
C GLU A 78 1.48 -1.34 -23.81
N ILE A 79 0.69 -0.33 -23.37
CA ILE A 79 0.11 -0.54 -22.22
C ILE A 79 -0.91 0.25 -21.62
N PHE A 80 -1.65 0.69 -21.31
CA PHE A 80 -2.67 1.37 -20.54
C PHE A 80 -3.42 2.49 -21.23
N GLN A 81 -2.82 3.04 -22.28
CA GLN A 81 -3.50 4.01 -23.14
C GLN A 81 -3.20 3.68 -24.59
N GLU A 82 -4.22 3.47 -25.38
CA GLU A 82 -4.08 3.39 -26.84
C GLU A 82 -3.25 4.59 -27.34
N GLY A 83 -2.10 4.32 -27.93
CA GLY A 83 -1.20 5.33 -28.47
C GLY A 83 0.03 5.69 -27.65
N ALA A 84 0.25 5.13 -26.46
CA ALA A 84 1.46 5.35 -25.65
C ALA A 84 2.57 4.36 -26.03
N THR A 85 3.34 4.69 -27.04
CA THR A 85 4.56 3.95 -27.42
C THR A 85 5.76 4.55 -26.69
N ASN A 86 6.65 3.69 -26.12
CA ASN A 86 7.95 4.04 -25.51
C ASN A 86 7.93 4.52 -24.04
N TYR A 87 7.05 4.00 -23.21
CA TYR A 87 7.20 4.17 -21.77
C TYR A 87 7.96 3.00 -21.14
N PRO A 88 8.75 3.25 -20.08
CA PRO A 88 9.29 2.18 -19.26
C PRO A 88 8.18 1.28 -18.75
N ALA A 89 8.30 -0.01 -18.98
CA ALA A 89 7.28 -0.97 -18.63
C ALA A 89 7.91 -2.23 -18.03
N THR A 90 7.16 -2.90 -17.18
CA THR A 90 7.57 -4.13 -16.53
C THR A 90 6.48 -5.17 -16.60
N GLU A 91 6.85 -6.43 -16.51
CA GLU A 91 5.93 -7.56 -16.46
C GLU A 91 5.58 -7.88 -15.01
N ILE A 92 4.29 -7.87 -14.70
CA ILE A 92 3.78 -8.05 -13.34
C ILE A 92 2.66 -9.09 -13.36
N PRO A 93 2.54 -9.96 -12.32
CA PRO A 93 1.40 -10.87 -12.20
C PRO A 93 0.09 -10.10 -12.23
N LYS A 94 -0.85 -10.59 -13.03
CA LYS A 94 -2.15 -9.95 -13.26
C LYS A 94 -2.91 -9.66 -11.96
N ALA A 95 -2.85 -10.58 -10.98
CA ALA A 95 -3.52 -10.39 -9.69
C ALA A 95 -2.96 -9.19 -8.90
N VAL A 96 -1.67 -8.85 -9.07
CA VAL A 96 -1.06 -7.67 -8.43
C VAL A 96 -1.57 -6.40 -9.07
N PHE A 97 -1.77 -6.42 -10.39
CA PHE A 97 -2.36 -5.31 -11.11
C PHE A 97 -3.87 -5.16 -10.81
N ASP A 98 -4.61 -6.24 -10.82
CA ASP A 98 -6.07 -6.23 -10.65
C ASP A 98 -6.51 -5.60 -9.32
N ILE A 99 -5.71 -5.66 -8.25
CA ILE A 99 -6.03 -5.01 -6.97
C ILE A 99 -5.86 -3.48 -6.98
N VAL A 100 -5.09 -2.95 -7.91
CA VAL A 100 -4.87 -1.49 -8.06
C VAL A 100 -5.70 -0.88 -9.18
N ASP A 101 -6.22 -1.70 -10.08
CA ASP A 101 -7.09 -1.26 -11.16
C ASP A 101 -8.39 -0.67 -10.60
N ARG A 102 -8.50 0.66 -10.70
CA ARG A 102 -9.63 1.41 -10.12
C ARG A 102 -10.96 1.07 -10.77
N GLU A 103 -10.97 0.69 -12.03
CA GLU A 103 -12.19 0.28 -12.73
C GLU A 103 -12.68 -1.06 -12.21
N LYS A 104 -11.76 -2.02 -12.01
CA LYS A 104 -12.10 -3.33 -11.47
C LYS A 104 -12.40 -3.30 -9.97
N THR A 105 -11.70 -2.45 -9.23
CA THR A 105 -11.86 -2.39 -7.76
C THR A 105 -12.91 -1.38 -7.29
N ALA A 106 -13.50 -0.60 -8.20
CA ALA A 106 -14.56 0.32 -7.87
C ALA A 106 -15.77 -0.44 -7.29
N GLY A 107 -16.07 -0.19 -6.02
CA GLY A 107 -17.16 -0.85 -5.31
C GLY A 107 -16.82 -2.19 -4.65
N HIS A 108 -15.64 -2.78 -4.89
CA HIS A 108 -15.22 -3.99 -4.20
C HIS A 108 -14.84 -3.72 -2.75
N ASN A 109 -15.24 -4.63 -1.87
CA ASN A 109 -14.83 -4.61 -0.48
C ASN A 109 -13.54 -5.42 -0.29
N PHE A 110 -12.90 -5.27 0.87
CA PHE A 110 -11.66 -5.98 1.19
C PHE A 110 -11.77 -7.52 1.02
N LYS A 111 -12.95 -8.09 1.29
CA LYS A 111 -13.17 -9.53 1.19
C LYS A 111 -13.04 -10.00 -0.26
N GLU A 112 -13.55 -9.26 -1.21
CA GLU A 112 -13.45 -9.59 -2.64
C GLU A 112 -12.01 -9.45 -3.13
N LEU A 113 -11.32 -8.37 -2.75
CA LEU A 113 -9.90 -8.19 -3.07
C LEU A 113 -9.01 -9.25 -2.41
N TYR A 114 -9.43 -9.79 -1.27
CA TYR A 114 -8.72 -10.86 -0.58
C TYR A 114 -8.74 -12.20 -1.33
N GLU A 115 -9.69 -12.44 -2.21
CA GLU A 115 -9.76 -13.67 -3.02
C GLU A 115 -8.69 -13.71 -4.14
N TYR A 116 -8.12 -12.57 -4.53
CA TYR A 116 -7.04 -12.55 -5.50
C TYR A 116 -5.79 -13.23 -4.94
N THR A 117 -5.22 -14.14 -5.73
CA THR A 117 -3.97 -14.84 -5.44
C THR A 117 -3.00 -14.67 -6.59
N ILE A 118 -1.73 -14.50 -6.27
CA ILE A 118 -0.67 -14.35 -7.27
C ILE A 118 -0.47 -15.69 -7.98
N ASN A 119 -0.58 -15.65 -9.31
CA ASN A 119 -0.16 -16.69 -10.22
C ASN A 119 0.94 -16.08 -11.11
N GLU A 120 2.16 -16.58 -10.97
CA GLU A 120 3.32 -16.07 -11.70
C GLU A 120 3.28 -16.39 -13.20
N ASP A 121 2.43 -17.36 -13.62
CA ASP A 121 2.23 -17.72 -15.02
C ASP A 121 1.25 -16.75 -15.75
N GLU A 122 0.48 -15.99 -15.00
CA GLU A 122 -0.47 -15.01 -15.53
C GLU A 122 0.05 -13.59 -15.34
N THR A 123 0.78 -13.10 -16.33
CA THR A 123 1.39 -11.79 -16.27
C THR A 123 0.75 -10.80 -17.25
N ILE A 124 0.93 -9.53 -16.96
CA ILE A 124 0.62 -8.41 -17.85
C ILE A 124 1.77 -7.42 -17.88
N ILE A 125 1.91 -6.71 -18.96
CA ILE A 125 2.89 -5.64 -19.09
C ILE A 125 2.25 -4.34 -18.60
N VAL A 126 2.94 -3.63 -17.70
CA VAL A 126 2.46 -2.41 -17.06
C VAL A 126 3.45 -1.28 -17.27
N ALA A 127 2.98 -0.14 -17.79
CA ALA A 127 3.81 1.05 -17.91
C ALA A 127 3.98 1.74 -16.55
N LEU A 128 5.21 2.17 -16.29
CA LEU A 128 5.60 2.94 -15.11
C LEU A 128 6.34 4.22 -15.54
N PRO A 129 5.66 5.15 -16.22
CA PRO A 129 6.32 6.27 -16.90
C PRO A 129 7.04 7.22 -15.92
N THR A 130 6.50 7.42 -14.74
CA THR A 130 7.01 8.33 -13.72
C THR A 130 7.83 7.57 -12.68
N GLU A 131 7.32 6.43 -12.22
CA GLU A 131 7.88 5.63 -11.13
C GLU A 131 9.20 4.94 -11.51
N ALA A 132 9.40 4.69 -12.82
CA ALA A 132 10.67 4.19 -13.33
C ALA A 132 11.83 5.18 -13.16
N LEU A 133 11.53 6.47 -13.05
CA LEU A 133 12.53 7.53 -12.86
C LEU A 133 13.00 7.65 -11.40
N TYR A 134 12.22 7.14 -10.46
CA TYR A 134 12.60 7.18 -9.04
C TYR A 134 13.69 6.14 -8.72
N SER A 135 14.66 6.56 -7.92
CA SER A 135 15.70 5.67 -7.44
C SER A 135 15.11 4.51 -6.62
N PRO A 136 15.51 3.25 -6.88
CA PRO A 136 15.08 2.11 -6.06
C PRO A 136 15.36 2.26 -4.56
N ILE A 137 16.35 3.08 -4.19
CA ILE A 137 16.72 3.36 -2.79
C ILE A 137 15.54 3.93 -1.98
N GLN A 138 14.71 4.74 -2.61
CA GLN A 138 13.55 5.35 -1.96
C GLN A 138 12.49 4.32 -1.54
N TYR A 139 12.46 3.16 -2.21
CA TYR A 139 11.52 2.09 -1.96
C TYR A 139 12.02 1.02 -0.98
N ILE A 140 13.26 1.11 -0.46
CA ILE A 140 13.85 0.08 0.41
C ILE A 140 12.93 -0.33 1.58
N PRO A 141 12.33 0.60 2.36
CA PRO A 141 11.46 0.21 3.47
C PRO A 141 10.23 -0.57 2.98
N GLN A 142 9.61 -0.12 1.90
CA GLN A 142 8.43 -0.74 1.31
C GLN A 142 8.74 -2.09 0.69
N VAL A 143 9.83 -2.19 -0.06
CA VAL A 143 10.33 -3.45 -0.64
C VAL A 143 10.63 -4.47 0.47
N THR A 144 11.27 -4.05 1.56
CA THR A 144 11.52 -4.93 2.71
C THR A 144 10.22 -5.46 3.30
N GLY A 145 9.21 -4.60 3.49
CA GLY A 145 7.88 -5.01 3.95
C GLY A 145 7.22 -6.01 3.00
N THR A 146 7.30 -5.76 1.69
CA THR A 146 6.76 -6.65 0.65
C THR A 146 7.45 -8.00 0.64
N LEU A 147 8.79 -8.05 0.75
CA LEU A 147 9.56 -9.29 0.82
C LEU A 147 9.19 -10.10 2.06
N ILE A 148 9.04 -9.46 3.21
CA ILE A 148 8.57 -10.13 4.43
C ILE A 148 7.15 -10.68 4.21
N ALA A 149 6.24 -9.90 3.63
CA ALA A 149 4.89 -10.33 3.37
C ALA A 149 4.82 -11.55 2.41
N LYS A 150 5.66 -11.57 1.37
CA LYS A 150 5.78 -12.71 0.42
C LYS A 150 6.15 -14.02 1.11
N MET A 151 6.80 -14.00 2.28
CA MET A 151 7.13 -15.21 3.04
C MET A 151 5.90 -15.86 3.70
N PHE A 152 4.81 -15.11 3.88
CA PHE A 152 3.64 -15.55 4.63
C PHE A 152 2.36 -15.63 3.80
N THR A 153 2.32 -14.97 2.64
CA THR A 153 1.11 -14.88 1.83
C THR A 153 1.44 -14.74 0.34
N ASN A 154 0.55 -15.28 -0.49
CA ASN A 154 0.51 -15.06 -1.93
C ASN A 154 -0.65 -14.12 -2.34
N ARG A 155 -1.25 -13.39 -1.39
CA ARG A 155 -2.38 -12.49 -1.63
C ARG A 155 -1.87 -11.05 -1.77
N PRO A 156 -1.99 -10.43 -2.96
CA PRO A 156 -1.40 -9.13 -3.21
C PRO A 156 -1.97 -8.03 -2.30
N ILE A 157 -3.26 -8.09 -1.97
CA ILE A 157 -3.88 -7.12 -1.06
C ILE A 157 -3.29 -7.17 0.35
N VAL A 158 -2.97 -8.36 0.86
CA VAL A 158 -2.34 -8.53 2.18
C VAL A 158 -0.91 -8.00 2.17
N MET A 159 -0.16 -8.27 1.09
CA MET A 159 1.19 -7.71 0.91
C MET A 159 1.15 -6.18 0.93
N ALA A 160 0.21 -5.58 0.19
CA ALA A 160 0.05 -4.13 0.13
C ALA A 160 -0.30 -3.53 1.51
N TYR A 161 -1.05 -4.23 2.36
CA TYR A 161 -1.33 -3.78 3.73
C TYR A 161 -0.13 -3.88 4.68
N ILE A 162 0.75 -4.88 4.50
CA ILE A 162 1.95 -5.08 5.31
C ILE A 162 3.06 -4.12 4.87
N THR A 163 3.08 -3.76 3.60
CA THR A 163 4.05 -2.80 3.04
C THR A 163 3.85 -1.42 3.69
N PRO A 164 4.90 -0.81 4.25
CA PRO A 164 4.82 0.54 4.80
C PRO A 164 4.36 1.56 3.76
N ARG A 165 3.40 2.39 4.15
CA ARG A 165 2.86 3.49 3.34
C ARG A 165 3.40 4.83 3.78
#